data_49340619c89bae1436ab63ac3f66ce29
#
_entry.id   49340619c89bae1436ab63ac3f66ce29
#
_cell.length_a   1.000
_cell.length_b   1.000
_cell.length_c   1.000
_cell.angle_alpha   90.00
_cell.angle_beta   90.00
_cell.angle_gamma   90.00
#
_symmetry.space_group_name_H-M   'P 1'
#
loop_
_entity.id
_entity.type
_entity.pdbx_description
1 polymer ?
#
loop_
_entity_poly.entity_id
_entity_poly.type
_entity_poly.pdbx_seq_one_letter_code
_entity_poly.pdbx_strand_id
1 'polypeptide(L)'
;QRELLENKIYNASELLTKEVALFSDTSHILIDASKSDMVIKQQVPDYSYFNDMGIELSSITVDDTLIACLMPFNNKFNKLYENIKQACEDKHYNCKRSDEEYIESNSNLRKYIIELILKAKVVIAVLDGRNPNVFYEIGIAHSMGKLVLLLANVNHTSDVPVDFQANRLIIYNDMRELRDKLSKTLEAVHYD
;
A
#
# COMPACT_ATOMS: atom_id res chain seq x y z
N GLN A 1 -33.59 -15.27 -18.00
CA GLN A 1 -32.14 -15.40 -17.65
C GLN A 1 -31.80 -14.64 -16.36
N ARG A 2 -32.34 -13.44 -16.14
CA ARG A 2 -32.11 -12.63 -14.94
C ARG A 2 -32.67 -13.29 -13.69
N GLU A 3 -33.90 -13.79 -13.76
CA GLU A 3 -34.58 -14.49 -12.66
C GLU A 3 -33.85 -15.79 -12.26
N LEU A 4 -33.25 -16.50 -13.23
CA LEU A 4 -32.45 -17.70 -12.99
C LEU A 4 -31.12 -17.39 -12.30
N LEU A 5 -30.53 -16.22 -12.58
CA LEU A 5 -29.30 -15.73 -11.93
C LEU A 5 -29.58 -15.27 -10.50
N GLU A 6 -30.68 -14.54 -10.29
CA GLU A 6 -31.11 -14.08 -8.97
C GLU A 6 -31.41 -15.27 -8.04
N ASN A 7 -32.07 -16.29 -8.54
CA ASN A 7 -32.32 -17.52 -7.78
C ASN A 7 -31.05 -18.31 -7.46
N LYS A 8 -30.06 -18.32 -8.37
CA LYS A 8 -28.78 -18.97 -8.10
C LYS A 8 -27.95 -18.23 -7.05
N ILE A 9 -27.98 -16.90 -7.06
CA ILE A 9 -27.32 -16.06 -6.06
C ILE A 9 -27.99 -16.22 -4.70
N TYR A 10 -29.31 -16.25 -4.66
CA TYR A 10 -30.08 -16.46 -3.42
C TYR A 10 -29.80 -17.83 -2.81
N ASN A 11 -29.81 -18.90 -3.62
CA ASN A 11 -29.52 -20.25 -3.16
C ASN A 11 -28.05 -20.42 -2.71
N ALA A 12 -27.11 -19.74 -3.34
CA ALA A 12 -25.69 -19.72 -2.89
C ALA A 12 -25.54 -18.99 -1.55
N SER A 13 -26.25 -17.89 -1.36
CA SER A 13 -26.27 -17.15 -0.10
C SER A 13 -26.89 -17.97 1.05
N GLU A 14 -27.98 -18.69 0.77
CA GLU A 14 -28.65 -19.57 1.75
C GLU A 14 -27.79 -20.80 2.10
N LEU A 15 -27.09 -21.39 1.12
CA LEU A 15 -26.12 -22.45 1.34
C LEU A 15 -24.92 -21.97 2.19
N LEU A 16 -24.36 -20.80 1.88
CA LEU A 16 -23.29 -20.18 2.69
C LEU A 16 -23.74 -19.93 4.12
N THR A 17 -24.98 -19.44 4.32
CA THR A 17 -25.51 -19.20 5.66
C THR A 17 -25.71 -20.50 6.43
N LYS A 18 -26.16 -21.58 5.76
CA LYS A 18 -26.30 -22.92 6.35
C LYS A 18 -24.93 -23.54 6.66
N GLU A 19 -23.95 -23.38 5.78
CA GLU A 19 -22.60 -23.86 6.05
C GLU A 19 -21.91 -23.10 7.19
N VAL A 20 -22.11 -21.79 7.29
CA VAL A 20 -21.60 -21.00 8.43
C VAL A 20 -22.29 -21.43 9.73
N ALA A 21 -23.60 -21.69 9.71
CA ALA A 21 -24.33 -22.20 10.88
C ALA A 21 -23.84 -23.61 11.25
N LEU A 22 -23.64 -24.51 10.27
CA LEU A 22 -23.05 -25.84 10.47
C LEU A 22 -21.62 -25.73 11.00
N PHE A 23 -20.83 -24.77 10.54
CA PHE A 23 -19.47 -24.52 11.02
C PHE A 23 -19.47 -24.01 12.47
N SER A 24 -20.41 -23.16 12.85
CA SER A 24 -20.56 -22.72 14.23
C SER A 24 -21.05 -23.85 15.15
N ASP A 25 -21.96 -24.71 14.69
CA ASP A 25 -22.41 -25.87 15.44
C ASP A 25 -21.37 -26.99 15.56
N THR A 26 -20.60 -27.22 14.48
CA THR A 26 -19.49 -28.20 14.53
C THR A 26 -18.30 -27.68 15.29
N SER A 27 -18.09 -26.37 15.41
CA SER A 27 -17.06 -25.82 16.28
C SER A 27 -17.32 -26.15 17.76
N HIS A 28 -18.58 -26.28 18.16
CA HIS A 28 -18.94 -26.79 19.50
C HIS A 28 -18.71 -28.30 19.67
N ILE A 29 -18.79 -29.08 18.59
CA ILE A 29 -18.56 -30.52 18.62
C ILE A 29 -17.06 -30.86 18.59
N LEU A 30 -16.23 -29.99 18.00
CA LEU A 30 -14.77 -30.18 17.93
C LEU A 30 -14.05 -29.74 19.20
N ILE A 31 -14.73 -29.10 20.14
CA ILE A 31 -14.22 -28.81 21.50
C ILE A 31 -14.72 -29.89 22.45
N ASP A 32 -14.56 -31.15 22.10
CA ASP A 32 -14.55 -32.23 23.11
C ASP A 32 -13.22 -32.11 23.86
N ALA A 33 -13.31 -31.78 25.12
CA ALA A 33 -12.17 -31.53 26.01
C ALA A 33 -11.18 -32.72 26.11
N SER A 34 -11.51 -33.89 25.54
CA SER A 34 -10.66 -35.06 25.43
C SER A 34 -9.68 -35.00 24.23
N LYS A 35 -9.86 -34.02 23.30
CA LYS A 35 -8.96 -33.80 22.15
C LYS A 35 -8.33 -32.41 22.23
N SER A 36 -7.69 -32.15 23.34
CA SER A 36 -7.11 -30.85 23.70
C SER A 36 -5.90 -30.38 22.84
N ASP A 37 -5.62 -31.03 21.73
CA ASP A 37 -4.45 -30.70 20.89
C ASP A 37 -4.79 -30.02 19.57
N MET A 38 -6.07 -29.72 19.29
CA MET A 38 -6.41 -28.77 18.23
C MET A 38 -6.38 -27.34 18.78
N VAL A 39 -5.21 -26.86 19.09
CA VAL A 39 -4.97 -25.41 19.16
C VAL A 39 -5.35 -24.87 17.78
N ILE A 40 -6.45 -24.15 17.68
CA ILE A 40 -6.70 -23.24 16.55
C ILE A 40 -5.52 -22.29 16.61
N LYS A 41 -4.44 -22.61 15.88
CA LYS A 41 -3.36 -21.66 15.65
C LYS A 41 -4.04 -20.52 14.92
N GLN A 42 -4.31 -19.42 15.63
CA GLN A 42 -4.59 -18.16 14.96
C GLN A 42 -3.48 -18.04 13.92
N GLN A 43 -3.85 -18.07 12.64
CA GLN A 43 -2.90 -17.83 11.58
C GLN A 43 -2.53 -16.36 11.68
N VAL A 44 -1.49 -16.10 12.45
CA VAL A 44 -0.83 -14.80 12.46
C VAL A 44 -0.26 -14.61 11.06
N PRO A 45 -0.41 -13.42 10.45
CA PRO A 45 0.19 -13.15 9.15
C PRO A 45 1.65 -13.59 9.14
N ASP A 46 2.01 -14.37 8.12
CA ASP A 46 3.37 -14.85 7.96
C ASP A 46 4.23 -13.75 7.30
N TYR A 47 5.20 -13.24 8.02
CA TYR A 47 6.13 -12.21 7.57
C TYR A 47 7.49 -12.79 7.15
N SER A 48 7.59 -14.12 6.90
CA SER A 48 8.82 -14.79 6.47
C SER A 48 9.46 -14.14 5.25
N TYR A 49 8.65 -13.62 4.33
CA TYR A 49 9.11 -12.88 3.15
C TYR A 49 10.08 -11.74 3.49
N PHE A 50 9.82 -10.97 4.54
CA PHE A 50 10.70 -9.89 4.98
C PHE A 50 11.96 -10.43 5.62
N ASN A 51 11.84 -11.49 6.43
CA ASN A 51 12.98 -12.16 7.07
C ASN A 51 13.94 -12.75 6.03
N ASP A 52 13.41 -13.36 4.96
CA ASP A 52 14.21 -13.92 3.86
C ASP A 52 15.01 -12.84 3.13
N MET A 53 14.54 -11.62 3.13
CA MET A 53 15.29 -10.46 2.61
C MET A 53 16.21 -9.83 3.66
N GLY A 54 16.27 -10.37 4.86
CA GLY A 54 17.05 -9.81 5.96
C GLY A 54 16.46 -8.51 6.50
N ILE A 55 15.12 -8.36 6.47
CA ILE A 55 14.40 -7.25 7.08
C ILE A 55 13.71 -7.76 8.34
N GLU A 56 14.17 -7.30 9.47
CA GLU A 56 13.56 -7.60 10.76
C GLU A 56 12.53 -6.54 11.10
N LEU A 57 11.23 -6.86 10.95
CA LEU A 57 10.14 -5.90 11.12
C LEU A 57 10.10 -5.31 12.54
N SER A 58 10.48 -6.08 13.56
CA SER A 58 10.54 -5.64 14.94
C SER A 58 11.57 -4.53 15.21
N SER A 59 12.58 -4.42 14.34
CA SER A 59 13.64 -3.40 14.43
C SER A 59 13.32 -2.13 13.64
N ILE A 60 12.25 -2.12 12.83
CA ILE A 60 11.87 -0.98 12.02
C ILE A 60 11.23 0.10 12.91
N THR A 61 11.83 1.28 12.90
CA THR A 61 11.26 2.48 13.51
C THR A 61 10.78 3.42 12.41
N VAL A 62 9.56 3.89 12.54
CA VAL A 62 9.01 4.89 11.61
C VAL A 62 9.65 6.24 11.90
N ASP A 63 10.11 6.90 10.85
CA ASP A 63 10.59 8.28 10.89
C ASP A 63 9.43 9.20 10.49
N ASP A 64 8.96 9.99 11.45
CA ASP A 64 7.80 10.87 11.28
C ASP A 64 8.04 12.01 10.27
N THR A 65 9.27 12.24 9.88
CA THR A 65 9.63 13.24 8.86
C THR A 65 9.87 12.63 7.48
N LEU A 66 9.98 11.30 7.38
CA LEU A 66 10.34 10.63 6.14
C LEU A 66 9.15 10.37 5.24
N ILE A 67 9.28 10.76 3.98
CA ILE A 67 8.35 10.40 2.89
C ILE A 67 9.08 9.53 1.87
N ALA A 68 8.54 8.35 1.58
CA ALA A 68 9.03 7.51 0.48
C ALA A 68 8.30 7.88 -0.82
N CYS A 69 9.05 8.24 -1.86
CA CYS A 69 8.50 8.54 -3.18
C CYS A 69 8.73 7.36 -4.14
N LEU A 70 7.64 6.68 -4.49
CA LEU A 70 7.62 5.54 -5.41
C LEU A 70 7.28 6.03 -6.82
N MET A 71 8.20 5.91 -7.73
CA MET A 71 8.02 6.34 -9.11
C MET A 71 9.00 5.63 -10.06
N PRO A 72 8.72 5.60 -11.37
CA PRO A 72 9.64 4.99 -12.32
C PRO A 72 11.01 5.69 -12.34
N PHE A 73 12.09 4.91 -12.33
CA PHE A 73 13.46 5.40 -12.47
C PHE A 73 13.76 5.79 -13.92
N ASN A 74 13.29 6.94 -14.33
CA ASN A 74 13.51 7.46 -15.68
C ASN A 74 13.67 8.97 -15.63
N ASN A 75 14.66 9.48 -16.37
CA ASN A 75 15.00 10.92 -16.40
C ASN A 75 13.81 11.84 -16.71
N LYS A 76 12.82 11.33 -17.48
CA LYS A 76 11.59 12.10 -17.78
C LYS A 76 10.79 12.47 -16.52
N PHE A 77 10.95 11.72 -15.43
CA PHE A 77 10.28 11.97 -14.16
C PHE A 77 11.09 12.83 -13.19
N ASN A 78 12.33 13.20 -13.50
CA ASN A 78 13.17 13.98 -12.58
C ASN A 78 12.53 15.32 -12.22
N LYS A 79 12.01 16.05 -13.23
CA LYS A 79 11.30 17.32 -12.98
C LYS A 79 10.06 17.14 -12.08
N LEU A 80 9.34 16.04 -12.25
CA LEU A 80 8.20 15.70 -11.39
C LEU A 80 8.67 15.44 -9.96
N TYR A 81 9.74 14.64 -9.81
CA TYR A 81 10.33 14.33 -8.51
C TYR A 81 10.79 15.60 -7.77
N GLU A 82 11.51 16.50 -8.45
CA GLU A 82 11.95 17.79 -7.87
C GLU A 82 10.79 18.59 -7.31
N ASN A 83 9.65 18.64 -8.03
CA ASN A 83 8.45 19.34 -7.57
C ASN A 83 7.77 18.65 -6.37
N ILE A 84 7.75 17.31 -6.34
CA ILE A 84 7.26 16.54 -5.20
C ILE A 84 8.16 16.80 -3.98
N LYS A 85 9.46 16.67 -4.16
CA LYS A 85 10.47 16.88 -3.11
C LYS A 85 10.36 18.28 -2.50
N GLN A 86 10.30 19.32 -3.34
CA GLN A 86 10.12 20.69 -2.88
C GLN A 86 8.81 20.87 -2.06
N ALA A 87 7.69 20.30 -2.52
CA ALA A 87 6.43 20.39 -1.79
C ALA A 87 6.48 19.68 -0.42
N CYS A 88 7.26 18.61 -0.31
CA CYS A 88 7.49 17.91 0.95
C CYS A 88 8.40 18.73 1.88
N GLU A 89 9.51 19.26 1.34
CA GLU A 89 10.47 20.08 2.10
C GLU A 89 9.83 21.35 2.65
N ASP A 90 8.96 22.00 1.87
CA ASP A 90 8.19 23.18 2.30
C ASP A 90 7.26 22.86 3.51
N LYS A 91 6.99 21.58 3.76
CA LYS A 91 6.21 21.06 4.91
C LYS A 91 7.09 20.34 5.94
N HIS A 92 8.40 20.54 5.89
CA HIS A 92 9.38 19.95 6.81
C HIS A 92 9.49 18.42 6.74
N TYR A 93 9.12 17.81 5.61
CA TYR A 93 9.30 16.40 5.35
C TYR A 93 10.56 16.14 4.51
N ASN A 94 11.26 15.06 4.82
CA ASN A 94 12.38 14.55 4.05
C ASN A 94 11.87 13.56 3.00
N CYS A 95 11.74 13.99 1.75
CA CYS A 95 11.28 13.15 0.65
C CYS A 95 12.45 12.42 -0.01
N LYS A 96 12.41 11.08 -0.03
CA LYS A 96 13.43 10.24 -0.63
C LYS A 96 12.86 9.35 -1.72
N ARG A 97 13.58 9.30 -2.85
CA ARG A 97 13.38 8.31 -3.92
C ARG A 97 14.48 7.26 -3.82
N SER A 98 14.14 6.00 -4.03
CA SER A 98 15.07 4.90 -3.76
C SER A 98 16.31 4.85 -4.64
N ASP A 99 16.35 5.55 -5.76
CA ASP A 99 17.55 5.64 -6.63
C ASP A 99 18.57 6.70 -6.20
N GLU A 100 18.19 7.64 -5.31
CA GLU A 100 19.13 8.68 -4.83
C GLU A 100 20.28 8.11 -3.97
N GLU A 101 20.00 7.09 -3.18
CA GLU A 101 20.98 6.51 -2.24
C GLU A 101 21.58 5.17 -2.72
N TYR A 102 21.00 4.57 -3.79
CA TYR A 102 21.41 3.23 -4.25
C TYR A 102 22.80 3.20 -4.88
N ILE A 103 23.31 4.34 -5.37
CA ILE A 103 24.59 4.42 -6.10
C ILE A 103 25.80 4.05 -5.22
N GLU A 104 25.67 4.13 -3.90
CA GLU A 104 26.78 3.92 -2.96
C GLU A 104 26.83 2.52 -2.31
N SER A 105 25.82 1.69 -2.45
CA SER A 105 25.80 0.39 -1.77
C SER A 105 25.53 -0.77 -2.73
N ASN A 106 26.34 -1.83 -2.63
CA ASN A 106 26.09 -3.16 -3.23
C ASN A 106 24.87 -3.87 -2.59
N SER A 107 23.95 -3.12 -1.98
CA SER A 107 22.77 -3.64 -1.31
C SER A 107 21.68 -4.04 -2.32
N ASN A 108 20.89 -5.03 -1.96
CA ASN A 108 19.74 -5.43 -2.74
C ASN A 108 18.73 -4.26 -2.84
N LEU A 109 18.57 -3.67 -4.03
CA LEU A 109 17.67 -2.54 -4.29
C LEU A 109 16.26 -2.79 -3.76
N ARG A 110 15.75 -4.01 -3.93
CA ARG A 110 14.42 -4.39 -3.44
C ARG A 110 14.32 -4.28 -1.91
N LYS A 111 15.34 -4.76 -1.19
CA LYS A 111 15.41 -4.63 0.26
C LYS A 111 15.36 -3.16 0.68
N TYR A 112 16.20 -2.34 0.04
CA TYR A 112 16.25 -0.91 0.33
C TYR A 112 14.91 -0.19 0.11
N ILE A 113 14.22 -0.46 -1.02
CA ILE A 113 12.89 0.11 -1.30
C ILE A 113 11.89 -0.29 -0.21
N ILE A 114 11.87 -1.55 0.18
CA ILE A 114 10.95 -2.03 1.21
C ILE A 114 11.27 -1.40 2.57
N GLU A 115 12.53 -1.32 2.96
CA GLU A 115 12.93 -0.62 4.19
C GLU A 115 12.54 0.86 4.16
N LEU A 116 12.70 1.54 3.02
CA LEU A 116 12.27 2.93 2.84
C LEU A 116 10.76 3.07 3.05
N ILE A 117 9.95 2.19 2.44
CA ILE A 117 8.50 2.16 2.65
C ILE A 117 8.16 1.93 4.12
N LEU A 118 8.80 0.96 4.76
CA LEU A 118 8.51 0.60 6.15
C LEU A 118 8.88 1.71 7.13
N LYS A 119 9.98 2.42 6.89
CA LYS A 119 10.45 3.54 7.72
C LYS A 119 9.67 4.84 7.48
N ALA A 120 9.10 5.02 6.30
CA ALA A 120 8.38 6.25 5.96
C ALA A 120 7.08 6.41 6.76
N LYS A 121 6.77 7.64 7.18
CA LYS A 121 5.46 8.03 7.71
C LYS A 121 4.39 8.02 6.61
N VAL A 122 4.75 8.56 5.45
CA VAL A 122 3.87 8.68 4.28
C VAL A 122 4.58 8.11 3.07
N VAL A 123 3.82 7.48 2.19
CA VAL A 123 4.28 7.03 0.88
C VAL A 123 3.58 7.87 -0.19
N ILE A 124 4.34 8.45 -1.10
CA ILE A 124 3.83 9.10 -2.30
C ILE A 124 4.12 8.18 -3.48
N ALA A 125 3.11 7.86 -4.29
CA ALA A 125 3.28 7.00 -5.44
C ALA A 125 2.76 7.64 -6.73
N VAL A 126 3.61 7.69 -7.75
CA VAL A 126 3.30 8.24 -9.08
C VAL A 126 2.78 7.13 -9.98
N LEU A 127 1.53 7.26 -10.43
CA LEU A 127 0.85 6.26 -11.26
C LEU A 127 1.10 6.45 -12.75
N ASP A 128 1.67 7.60 -13.15
CA ASP A 128 1.92 7.95 -14.55
C ASP A 128 2.81 6.89 -15.22
N GLY A 129 2.34 6.37 -16.35
CA GLY A 129 3.06 5.38 -17.16
C GLY A 129 2.92 3.94 -16.67
N ARG A 130 2.04 3.62 -15.74
CA ARG A 130 1.65 2.25 -15.32
C ARG A 130 2.84 1.34 -14.99
N ASN A 131 3.81 1.83 -14.26
CA ASN A 131 4.96 1.00 -13.92
C ASN A 131 4.55 -0.13 -12.94
N PRO A 132 4.72 -1.41 -13.33
CA PRO A 132 4.29 -2.55 -12.51
C PRO A 132 5.04 -2.64 -11.17
N ASN A 133 6.29 -2.16 -11.09
CA ASN A 133 7.04 -2.15 -9.84
C ASN A 133 6.42 -1.19 -8.84
N VAL A 134 6.00 -0.01 -9.29
CA VAL A 134 5.32 0.97 -8.42
C VAL A 134 4.02 0.39 -7.86
N PHE A 135 3.22 -0.31 -8.67
CA PHE A 135 2.01 -0.97 -8.18
C PHE A 135 2.29 -2.08 -7.16
N TYR A 136 3.34 -2.86 -7.37
CA TYR A 136 3.79 -3.86 -6.41
C TYR A 136 4.20 -3.21 -5.07
N GLU A 137 4.95 -2.13 -5.12
CA GLU A 137 5.41 -1.35 -3.97
C GLU A 137 4.24 -0.70 -3.20
N ILE A 138 3.23 -0.18 -3.93
CA ILE A 138 1.98 0.31 -3.34
C ILE A 138 1.25 -0.81 -2.59
N GLY A 139 1.17 -2.02 -3.18
CA GLY A 139 0.57 -3.19 -2.52
C GLY A 139 1.25 -3.52 -1.20
N ILE A 140 2.59 -3.48 -1.16
CA ILE A 140 3.36 -3.66 0.09
C ILE A 140 3.03 -2.54 1.08
N ALA A 141 3.05 -1.29 0.65
CA ALA A 141 2.76 -0.15 1.52
C ALA A 141 1.36 -0.26 2.15
N HIS A 142 0.34 -0.60 1.36
CA HIS A 142 -1.03 -0.81 1.85
C HIS A 142 -1.12 -1.99 2.82
N SER A 143 -0.47 -3.12 2.51
CA SER A 143 -0.49 -4.30 3.39
C SER A 143 0.17 -4.04 4.75
N MET A 144 1.11 -3.10 4.80
CA MET A 144 1.79 -2.65 6.01
C MET A 144 1.09 -1.47 6.71
N GLY A 145 -0.12 -1.11 6.27
CA GLY A 145 -0.92 -0.04 6.86
C GLY A 145 -0.36 1.37 6.64
N LYS A 146 0.50 1.56 5.62
CA LYS A 146 1.06 2.89 5.34
C LYS A 146 0.01 3.81 4.71
N LEU A 147 0.10 5.08 5.07
CA LEU A 147 -0.62 6.14 4.38
C LEU A 147 -0.01 6.34 3.00
N VAL A 148 -0.78 6.05 1.94
CA VAL A 148 -0.33 6.21 0.56
C VAL A 148 -1.09 7.34 -0.12
N LEU A 149 -0.37 8.34 -0.63
CA LEU A 149 -0.87 9.41 -1.49
C LEU A 149 -0.57 9.06 -2.94
N LEU A 150 -1.59 8.93 -3.76
CA LEU A 150 -1.46 8.56 -5.17
C LEU A 150 -1.47 9.82 -6.04
N LEU A 151 -0.52 9.94 -6.96
CA LEU A 151 -0.42 11.05 -7.88
C LEU A 151 -0.65 10.58 -9.31
N ALA A 152 -1.53 11.26 -10.05
CA ALA A 152 -1.75 11.02 -11.46
C ALA A 152 -1.90 12.32 -12.24
N ASN A 153 -1.19 12.47 -13.35
CA ASN A 153 -1.43 13.56 -14.27
C ASN A 153 -2.79 13.37 -14.96
N VAL A 154 -3.52 14.45 -15.22
CA VAL A 154 -4.83 14.41 -15.87
C VAL A 154 -4.82 13.64 -17.21
N ASN A 155 -3.72 13.71 -17.95
CA ASN A 155 -3.54 12.98 -19.21
C ASN A 155 -3.32 11.47 -19.03
N HIS A 156 -3.08 11.02 -17.80
CA HIS A 156 -2.81 9.63 -17.42
C HIS A 156 -3.87 9.05 -16.48
N THR A 157 -5.03 9.71 -16.32
CA THR A 157 -6.12 9.21 -15.45
C THR A 157 -6.67 7.86 -15.89
N SER A 158 -6.61 7.54 -17.21
CA SER A 158 -6.92 6.20 -17.72
C SER A 158 -5.96 5.12 -17.22
N ASP A 159 -4.80 5.53 -16.71
CA ASP A 159 -3.78 4.64 -16.16
C ASP A 159 -4.07 4.22 -14.71
N VAL A 160 -5.00 4.91 -14.05
CA VAL A 160 -5.38 4.65 -12.66
C VAL A 160 -6.34 3.48 -12.60
N PRO A 161 -5.99 2.36 -11.96
CA PRO A 161 -6.90 1.25 -11.73
C PRO A 161 -8.11 1.70 -10.91
N VAL A 162 -9.26 1.05 -11.14
CA VAL A 162 -10.54 1.39 -10.47
C VAL A 162 -10.41 1.32 -8.94
N ASP A 163 -9.66 0.33 -8.44
CA ASP A 163 -9.45 0.12 -7.01
C ASP A 163 -8.70 1.27 -6.32
N PHE A 164 -7.95 2.07 -7.09
CA PHE A 164 -7.22 3.23 -6.56
C PHE A 164 -8.00 4.54 -6.64
N GLN A 165 -9.10 4.59 -7.41
CA GLN A 165 -9.89 5.82 -7.58
C GLN A 165 -10.62 6.24 -6.29
N ALA A 166 -10.91 5.30 -5.39
CA ALA A 166 -11.53 5.57 -4.10
C ALA A 166 -10.55 6.00 -3.00
N ASN A 167 -9.25 5.89 -3.27
CA ASN A 167 -8.18 6.22 -2.33
C ASN A 167 -7.76 7.69 -2.47
N ARG A 168 -6.82 8.13 -1.65
CA ARG A 168 -6.28 9.51 -1.63
C ARG A 168 -5.51 9.82 -2.93
N LEU A 169 -6.27 9.96 -4.03
CA LEU A 169 -5.78 10.25 -5.37
C LEU A 169 -5.74 11.76 -5.62
N ILE A 170 -4.56 12.28 -5.93
CA ILE A 170 -4.33 13.66 -6.32
C ILE A 170 -4.14 13.68 -7.83
N ILE A 171 -5.13 14.21 -8.56
CA ILE A 171 -5.04 14.45 -10.00
C ILE A 171 -4.53 15.88 -10.20
N TYR A 172 -3.53 16.05 -11.08
CA TYR A 172 -2.93 17.34 -11.38
C TYR A 172 -2.76 17.56 -12.89
N ASN A 173 -2.84 18.81 -13.35
CA ASN A 173 -2.59 19.19 -14.74
C ASN A 173 -1.15 19.65 -14.96
N ASP A 174 -0.62 20.42 -14.02
CA ASP A 174 0.72 20.99 -14.08
C ASP A 174 1.44 20.93 -12.73
N MET A 175 2.72 21.30 -12.73
CA MET A 175 3.58 21.21 -11.54
C MET A 175 3.16 22.20 -10.44
N ARG A 176 2.52 23.30 -10.76
CA ARG A 176 2.03 24.27 -9.78
C ARG A 176 0.85 23.68 -9.03
N GLU A 177 -0.14 23.16 -9.77
CA GLU A 177 -1.31 22.50 -9.19
C GLU A 177 -0.91 21.29 -8.35
N LEU A 178 0.08 20.50 -8.82
CA LEU A 178 0.62 19.39 -8.05
C LEU A 178 1.12 19.87 -6.70
N ARG A 179 2.02 20.87 -6.67
CA ARG A 179 2.58 21.39 -5.41
C ARG A 179 1.49 21.91 -4.48
N ASP A 180 0.54 22.70 -5.01
CA ASP A 180 -0.53 23.27 -4.21
C ASP A 180 -1.42 22.19 -3.56
N LYS A 181 -1.80 21.16 -4.32
CA LYS A 181 -2.61 20.04 -3.84
C LYS A 181 -1.85 19.16 -2.86
N LEU A 182 -0.60 18.82 -3.19
CA LEU A 182 0.24 17.98 -2.35
C LEU A 182 0.53 18.67 -1.01
N SER A 183 0.91 19.96 -1.02
CA SER A 183 1.15 20.73 0.21
C SER A 183 -0.06 20.76 1.13
N LYS A 184 -1.27 20.99 0.59
CA LYS A 184 -2.51 20.97 1.37
C LYS A 184 -2.80 19.59 1.97
N THR A 185 -2.52 18.52 1.20
CA THR A 185 -2.73 17.16 1.68
C THR A 185 -1.76 16.81 2.79
N LEU A 186 -0.48 17.22 2.67
CA LEU A 186 0.54 16.98 3.69
C LEU A 186 0.29 17.79 4.97
N GLU A 187 -0.28 19.00 4.87
CA GLU A 187 -0.73 19.75 6.06
C GLU A 187 -1.77 18.96 6.87
N ALA A 188 -2.75 18.36 6.18
CA ALA A 188 -3.79 17.58 6.86
C ALA A 188 -3.21 16.33 7.56
N VAL A 189 -2.17 15.71 6.98
CA VAL A 189 -1.49 14.52 7.58
C VAL A 189 -0.67 14.88 8.82
N HIS A 190 -0.24 16.13 8.95
CA HIS A 190 0.56 16.56 10.11
C HIS A 190 -0.26 16.64 11.40
N TYR A 191 -1.58 16.74 11.31
CA TYR A 191 -2.48 16.92 12.45
C TYR A 191 -3.18 15.60 12.88
N ASP A 192 -3.00 14.50 12.15
CA ASP A 192 -3.45 13.14 12.49
C ASP A 192 -2.32 12.33 13.17
#